data_700f3420b12c30b8e00635386f17b03b
#
_entry.id   700f3420b12c30b8e00635386f17b03b
#
_cell.length_a   1.000
_cell.length_b   1.000
_cell.length_c   1.000
_cell.angle_alpha   90.00
_cell.angle_beta   90.00
_cell.angle_gamma   90.00
#
_symmetry.space_group_name_H-M   'P 1'
#
loop_
_entity.id
_entity.type
_entity.pdbx_description
1 polymer ?
#
loop_
_entity_poly.entity_id
_entity_poly.type
_entity_poly.pdbx_seq_one_letter_code
_entity_poly.pdbx_strand_id
1 'polypeptide(L)'
;GVVIIGQAAAVANTRDYFVAIGYNAGYTQTDAAGNTRIGYNSGYSCTVGNYNVSLGEQSMQHNTDQSSSTVIGSRAQYYHTSGNENVYIGYKAGFSTSASIAYENTIIGSNAAGGNNNLSGAANTALGRYTMFDLSSGTSNTALGHQAMLSLTSGDANTGVGKNSLAEVEGGSRNTGLGVGSGQKITSGSDNIAIGYESLYNQLTTGQTIAIGVNALYTYTGSRTIAIGYNAGKLLSSDVDNVFIGQQAGENRTGGIDNTFVGAYANY
;
A
#
# COMPACT_ATOMS: atom_id res chain seq x y z
N GLY A 1 11.92 31.97 -15.65
CA GLY A 1 13.02 31.25 -16.26
C GLY A 1 12.58 29.92 -16.86
N VAL A 2 13.06 29.61 -18.05
CA VAL A 2 12.73 28.40 -18.80
C VAL A 2 14.00 27.69 -19.21
N VAL A 3 14.09 26.38 -19.02
CA VAL A 3 15.19 25.54 -19.53
C VAL A 3 14.59 24.43 -20.40
N ILE A 4 14.92 24.40 -21.68
CA ILE A 4 14.46 23.39 -22.63
C ILE A 4 15.67 22.78 -23.35
N ILE A 5 15.88 21.47 -23.20
CA ILE A 5 16.98 20.74 -23.82
C ILE A 5 16.44 19.42 -24.40
N GLY A 6 16.50 19.25 -25.71
CA GLY A 6 16.10 18.03 -26.38
C GLY A 6 15.17 18.27 -27.57
N GLN A 7 15.13 17.29 -28.48
CA GLN A 7 14.26 17.37 -29.65
C GLN A 7 12.79 17.28 -29.20
N ALA A 8 11.95 18.20 -29.67
CA ALA A 8 10.53 18.29 -29.37
C ALA A 8 10.18 18.42 -27.85
N ALA A 9 11.14 18.88 -27.03
CA ALA A 9 10.84 19.20 -25.63
C ALA A 9 9.94 20.46 -25.56
N ALA A 10 8.89 20.43 -24.71
CA ALA A 10 7.98 21.53 -24.40
C ALA A 10 7.50 22.35 -25.61
N VAL A 11 7.20 21.73 -26.74
CA VAL A 11 6.85 22.40 -28.00
C VAL A 11 5.64 23.34 -27.86
N ALA A 12 4.67 22.99 -27.05
CA ALA A 12 3.43 23.73 -26.87
C ALA A 12 3.40 24.66 -25.65
N ASN A 13 4.48 24.72 -24.84
CA ASN A 13 4.47 25.48 -23.59
C ASN A 13 4.55 27.00 -23.82
N THR A 14 3.60 27.73 -23.23
CA THR A 14 3.52 29.19 -23.27
C THR A 14 3.78 29.89 -21.92
N ARG A 15 4.08 29.12 -20.86
CA ARG A 15 4.25 29.59 -19.47
C ARG A 15 5.71 29.64 -19.03
N ASP A 16 5.97 30.40 -17.97
CA ASP A 16 7.26 30.57 -17.32
C ASP A 16 7.55 29.51 -16.23
N TYR A 17 8.80 29.52 -15.76
CA TYR A 17 9.28 28.66 -14.65
C TYR A 17 9.18 27.17 -14.94
N PHE A 18 9.76 26.75 -16.06
CA PHE A 18 9.65 25.38 -16.52
C PHE A 18 11.02 24.78 -16.90
N VAL A 19 11.22 23.49 -16.58
CA VAL A 19 12.40 22.73 -17.02
C VAL A 19 11.93 21.51 -17.81
N ALA A 20 12.38 21.37 -19.07
CA ALA A 20 12.18 20.19 -19.90
C ALA A 20 13.53 19.71 -20.46
N ILE A 21 13.95 18.51 -20.10
CA ILE A 21 15.20 17.91 -20.57
C ILE A 21 14.94 16.50 -21.07
N GLY A 22 15.05 16.28 -22.38
CA GLY A 22 14.85 14.97 -23.02
C GLY A 22 13.95 15.05 -24.25
N TYR A 23 13.95 13.97 -25.05
CA TYR A 23 13.08 13.84 -26.22
C TYR A 23 11.62 13.85 -25.76
N ASN A 24 10.79 14.73 -26.33
CA ASN A 24 9.38 14.92 -26.00
C ASN A 24 9.09 15.21 -24.49
N ALA A 25 10.02 15.64 -23.69
CA ALA A 25 9.75 16.04 -22.30
C ALA A 25 8.74 17.21 -22.27
N GLY A 26 7.57 17.01 -21.62
CA GLY A 26 6.49 18.01 -21.55
C GLY A 26 5.90 18.41 -22.92
N TYR A 27 5.83 17.50 -23.87
CA TYR A 27 5.50 17.79 -25.28
C TYR A 27 4.17 18.53 -25.48
N THR A 28 3.09 18.12 -24.82
CA THR A 28 1.75 18.74 -24.99
C THR A 28 1.42 19.79 -23.94
N GLN A 29 2.38 20.17 -23.09
CA GLN A 29 2.13 21.15 -22.02
C GLN A 29 1.79 22.51 -22.61
N THR A 30 0.58 23.02 -22.34
CA THR A 30 0.09 24.27 -22.92
C THR A 30 -0.05 25.39 -21.89
N ASP A 31 -0.66 25.13 -20.73
CA ASP A 31 -0.99 26.13 -19.72
C ASP A 31 -0.57 25.68 -18.32
N ALA A 32 0.69 25.26 -18.16
CA ALA A 32 1.21 24.72 -16.92
C ALA A 32 2.54 25.38 -16.53
N ALA A 33 2.67 25.80 -15.28
CA ALA A 33 3.86 26.48 -14.75
C ALA A 33 4.53 25.71 -13.61
N GLY A 34 5.81 26.00 -13.35
CA GLY A 34 6.52 25.44 -12.22
C GLY A 34 6.88 23.95 -12.33
N ASN A 35 6.80 23.36 -13.52
CA ASN A 35 7.06 21.94 -13.72
C ASN A 35 8.54 21.65 -14.06
N THR A 36 9.03 20.51 -13.54
CA THR A 36 10.32 19.93 -13.94
C THR A 36 10.09 18.58 -14.62
N ARG A 37 10.45 18.44 -15.90
CA ARG A 37 10.29 17.24 -16.72
C ARG A 37 11.64 16.79 -17.26
N ILE A 38 12.16 15.66 -16.79
CA ILE A 38 13.47 15.15 -17.21
C ILE A 38 13.38 13.68 -17.61
N GLY A 39 13.63 13.37 -18.88
CA GLY A 39 13.60 12.03 -19.42
C GLY A 39 12.82 11.92 -20.73
N TYR A 40 13.02 10.80 -21.45
CA TYR A 40 12.27 10.46 -22.65
C TYR A 40 10.77 10.38 -22.34
N ASN A 41 9.92 11.15 -23.04
CA ASN A 41 8.48 11.26 -22.84
C ASN A 41 8.03 11.55 -21.39
N SER A 42 8.89 12.16 -20.56
CA SER A 42 8.50 12.58 -19.21
C SER A 42 7.42 13.66 -19.28
N GLY A 43 6.25 13.42 -18.67
CA GLY A 43 5.11 14.34 -18.72
C GLY A 43 4.59 14.62 -20.12
N TYR A 44 4.63 13.65 -21.03
CA TYR A 44 4.32 13.83 -22.46
C TYR A 44 2.94 14.44 -22.70
N SER A 45 1.88 13.93 -22.06
CA SER A 45 0.49 14.38 -22.24
C SER A 45 -0.02 15.36 -21.15
N CYS A 46 0.87 15.90 -20.31
CA CYS A 46 0.47 16.85 -19.26
C CYS A 46 0.12 18.22 -19.87
N THR A 47 -1.14 18.60 -19.84
CA THR A 47 -1.61 19.84 -20.48
C THR A 47 -1.67 21.05 -19.53
N VAL A 48 -2.27 20.92 -18.35
CA VAL A 48 -2.57 22.05 -17.46
C VAL A 48 -2.07 21.93 -16.01
N GLY A 49 -1.48 20.82 -15.61
CA GLY A 49 -1.03 20.60 -14.22
C GLY A 49 0.23 21.41 -13.85
N ASN A 50 0.26 21.98 -12.63
CA ASN A 50 1.32 22.86 -12.15
C ASN A 50 2.16 22.24 -11.03
N TYR A 51 3.39 22.75 -10.84
CA TYR A 51 4.27 22.42 -9.72
C TYR A 51 4.61 20.93 -9.59
N ASN A 52 4.73 20.22 -10.71
CA ASN A 52 5.09 18.81 -10.71
C ASN A 52 6.58 18.59 -10.98
N VAL A 53 7.14 17.59 -10.32
CA VAL A 53 8.46 17.04 -10.64
C VAL A 53 8.26 15.67 -11.29
N SER A 54 8.77 15.48 -12.51
CA SER A 54 8.72 14.22 -13.23
C SER A 54 10.11 13.88 -13.76
N LEU A 55 10.74 12.87 -13.17
CA LEU A 55 12.11 12.45 -13.51
C LEU A 55 12.13 10.96 -13.85
N GLY A 56 12.44 10.64 -15.10
CA GLY A 56 12.54 9.27 -15.61
C GLY A 56 11.89 9.09 -16.97
N GLU A 57 12.28 8.02 -17.66
CA GLU A 57 11.64 7.61 -18.91
C GLU A 57 10.14 7.35 -18.70
N GLN A 58 9.28 8.02 -19.48
CA GLN A 58 7.83 7.84 -19.43
C GLN A 58 7.18 8.07 -18.05
N SER A 59 7.86 8.79 -17.13
CA SER A 59 7.24 9.20 -15.89
C SER A 59 6.12 10.22 -16.16
N MET A 60 4.96 10.09 -15.51
CA MET A 60 3.77 10.92 -15.74
C MET A 60 3.34 11.02 -17.22
N GLN A 61 3.56 9.98 -18.03
CA GLN A 61 3.43 10.12 -19.50
C GLN A 61 2.01 10.51 -19.94
N HIS A 62 0.96 9.97 -19.31
CA HIS A 62 -0.44 10.18 -19.70
C HIS A 62 -1.23 11.03 -18.70
N ASN A 63 -0.55 11.82 -17.88
CA ASN A 63 -1.19 12.77 -16.99
C ASN A 63 -1.68 14.00 -17.74
N THR A 64 -2.93 14.41 -17.53
CA THR A 64 -3.51 15.59 -18.20
C THR A 64 -3.67 16.78 -17.27
N ASP A 65 -4.12 16.57 -16.03
CA ASP A 65 -4.50 17.64 -15.09
C ASP A 65 -4.10 17.26 -13.66
N GLN A 66 -2.82 17.25 -13.38
CA GLN A 66 -2.29 16.93 -12.04
C GLN A 66 -1.33 18.02 -11.57
N SER A 67 -1.43 18.40 -10.28
CA SER A 67 -0.59 19.43 -9.68
C SER A 67 0.08 18.95 -8.38
N SER A 68 1.17 19.63 -8.02
CA SER A 68 1.87 19.46 -6.75
C SER A 68 2.36 18.02 -6.46
N SER A 69 2.74 17.29 -7.50
CA SER A 69 3.16 15.90 -7.38
C SER A 69 4.65 15.69 -7.69
N THR A 70 5.27 14.74 -6.98
CA THR A 70 6.66 14.33 -7.21
C THR A 70 6.69 12.90 -7.73
N VAL A 71 7.17 12.70 -8.97
CA VAL A 71 7.19 11.40 -9.65
C VAL A 71 8.58 11.10 -10.18
N ILE A 72 9.25 10.12 -9.60
CA ILE A 72 10.63 9.76 -9.93
C ILE A 72 10.74 8.27 -10.24
N GLY A 73 11.15 7.93 -11.44
CA GLY A 73 11.37 6.55 -11.88
C GLY A 73 10.80 6.27 -13.27
N SER A 74 11.40 5.31 -13.99
CA SER A 74 10.86 4.88 -15.29
C SER A 74 9.45 4.34 -15.13
N ARG A 75 8.49 4.86 -15.91
CA ARG A 75 7.06 4.54 -15.91
C ARG A 75 6.37 4.73 -14.56
N ALA A 76 6.93 5.52 -13.63
CA ALA A 76 6.21 5.91 -12.44
C ALA A 76 4.98 6.74 -12.84
N GLN A 77 3.84 6.45 -12.23
CA GLN A 77 2.56 7.13 -12.48
C GLN A 77 2.21 7.25 -13.98
N TYR A 78 2.23 6.15 -14.70
CA TYR A 78 2.20 6.17 -16.17
C TYR A 78 0.85 6.59 -16.77
N TYR A 79 -0.31 6.10 -16.26
CA TYR A 79 -1.65 6.35 -16.80
C TYR A 79 -2.60 7.11 -15.85
N HIS A 80 -2.12 7.97 -15.00
CA HIS A 80 -3.01 8.81 -14.18
C HIS A 80 -3.47 10.01 -14.99
N THR A 81 -4.77 10.31 -15.00
CA THR A 81 -5.31 11.47 -15.72
C THR A 81 -5.42 12.70 -14.84
N SER A 82 -5.73 12.53 -13.54
CA SER A 82 -5.81 13.62 -12.56
C SER A 82 -5.46 13.12 -11.15
N GLY A 83 -5.51 14.01 -10.17
CA GLY A 83 -5.14 13.70 -8.79
C GLY A 83 -3.89 14.46 -8.37
N ASN A 84 -3.95 15.14 -7.23
CA ASN A 84 -2.92 16.05 -6.77
C ASN A 84 -2.17 15.51 -5.54
N GLU A 85 -1.04 16.16 -5.22
CA GLU A 85 -0.32 15.96 -3.96
C GLU A 85 0.20 14.53 -3.77
N ASN A 86 0.58 13.88 -4.87
CA ASN A 86 1.13 12.53 -4.81
C ASN A 86 2.66 12.50 -4.85
N VAL A 87 3.23 11.53 -4.15
CA VAL A 87 4.66 11.16 -4.25
C VAL A 87 4.77 9.73 -4.77
N TYR A 88 5.31 9.54 -5.99
CA TYR A 88 5.59 8.23 -6.57
C TYR A 88 7.08 8.11 -6.90
N ILE A 89 7.80 7.24 -6.20
CA ILE A 89 9.24 7.07 -6.39
C ILE A 89 9.59 5.59 -6.60
N GLY A 90 10.10 5.25 -7.77
CA GLY A 90 10.53 3.89 -8.13
C GLY A 90 10.06 3.45 -9.51
N TYR A 91 10.67 2.40 -10.05
CA TYR A 91 10.24 1.78 -11.30
C TYR A 91 8.77 1.33 -11.19
N LYS A 92 7.89 1.86 -12.05
CA LYS A 92 6.45 1.57 -12.04
C LYS A 92 5.75 1.82 -10.69
N ALA A 93 6.23 2.73 -9.84
CA ALA A 93 5.49 3.15 -8.66
C ALA A 93 4.19 3.84 -9.06
N GLY A 94 3.04 3.42 -8.51
CA GLY A 94 1.72 3.92 -8.89
C GLY A 94 1.37 3.70 -10.37
N PHE A 95 1.89 2.64 -10.99
CA PHE A 95 1.57 2.32 -12.39
C PHE A 95 0.12 1.87 -12.53
N SER A 96 -0.58 2.41 -13.53
CA SER A 96 -1.93 1.96 -13.92
C SER A 96 -1.96 1.65 -15.42
N THR A 97 -2.93 0.86 -15.88
CA THR A 97 -3.16 0.57 -17.30
C THR A 97 -4.32 1.35 -17.90
N SER A 98 -5.04 2.10 -17.08
CA SER A 98 -6.17 2.92 -17.51
C SER A 98 -6.18 4.25 -16.76
N ALA A 99 -6.98 5.20 -17.24
CA ALA A 99 -7.15 6.49 -16.61
C ALA A 99 -7.59 6.34 -15.14
N SER A 100 -6.81 6.85 -14.23
CA SER A 100 -7.04 6.78 -12.78
C SER A 100 -6.94 8.16 -12.13
N ILE A 101 -7.59 8.32 -10.98
CA ILE A 101 -7.64 9.56 -10.21
C ILE A 101 -7.27 9.23 -8.77
N ALA A 102 -6.10 9.62 -8.31
CA ALA A 102 -5.60 9.32 -6.97
C ALA A 102 -4.99 10.56 -6.32
N TYR A 103 -5.25 10.78 -5.04
CA TYR A 103 -4.83 11.97 -4.31
C TYR A 103 -4.04 11.62 -3.04
N GLU A 104 -3.09 12.49 -2.66
CA GLU A 104 -2.42 12.45 -1.36
C GLU A 104 -1.73 11.11 -1.05
N ASN A 105 -1.29 10.36 -2.06
CA ASN A 105 -0.59 9.10 -1.86
C ASN A 105 0.93 9.30 -1.79
N THR A 106 1.58 8.60 -0.87
CA THR A 106 3.05 8.46 -0.81
C THR A 106 3.42 7.01 -1.13
N ILE A 107 3.87 6.74 -2.35
CA ILE A 107 4.17 5.41 -2.86
C ILE A 107 5.64 5.32 -3.29
N ILE A 108 6.46 4.62 -2.50
CA ILE A 108 7.91 4.55 -2.72
C ILE A 108 8.36 3.09 -2.82
N GLY A 109 8.91 2.70 -3.95
CA GLY A 109 9.44 1.37 -4.19
C GLY A 109 9.16 0.85 -5.60
N SER A 110 9.99 -0.06 -6.08
CA SER A 110 9.75 -0.70 -7.38
C SER A 110 8.45 -1.52 -7.35
N ASN A 111 7.55 -1.24 -8.30
CA ASN A 111 6.21 -1.81 -8.40
C ASN A 111 5.34 -1.63 -7.11
N ALA A 112 5.60 -0.64 -6.27
CA ALA A 112 4.70 -0.25 -5.20
C ALA A 112 3.42 0.34 -5.83
N ALA A 113 2.23 -0.15 -5.43
CA ALA A 113 0.95 0.14 -6.08
C ALA A 113 1.06 0.07 -7.62
N GLY A 114 1.88 -0.85 -8.12
CA GLY A 114 2.26 -0.95 -9.54
C GLY A 114 1.55 -2.05 -10.30
N GLY A 115 0.51 -2.64 -9.76
CA GLY A 115 -0.38 -3.59 -10.42
C GLY A 115 -1.16 -2.92 -11.55
N ASN A 116 -1.72 -3.73 -12.43
CA ASN A 116 -2.47 -3.21 -13.57
C ASN A 116 -3.89 -2.72 -13.18
N ASN A 117 -4.08 -2.29 -11.95
CA ASN A 117 -5.36 -1.83 -11.43
C ASN A 117 -5.57 -0.33 -11.69
N ASN A 118 -6.83 0.08 -11.69
CA ASN A 118 -7.20 1.49 -11.80
C ASN A 118 -7.06 2.15 -10.43
N LEU A 119 -5.91 2.74 -10.14
CA LEU A 119 -5.63 3.34 -8.83
C LEU A 119 -6.47 4.61 -8.64
N SER A 120 -7.48 4.53 -7.77
CA SER A 120 -8.35 5.64 -7.37
C SER A 120 -8.34 5.91 -5.86
N GLY A 121 -7.65 5.08 -5.08
CA GLY A 121 -7.51 5.24 -3.64
C GLY A 121 -6.69 6.47 -3.25
N ALA A 122 -6.98 7.03 -2.08
CA ALA A 122 -6.36 8.26 -1.58
C ALA A 122 -5.73 8.09 -0.19
N ALA A 123 -4.80 8.99 0.15
CA ALA A 123 -4.17 9.05 1.46
C ALA A 123 -3.46 7.75 1.88
N ASN A 124 -2.91 6.99 0.93
CA ASN A 124 -2.17 5.77 1.23
C ASN A 124 -0.66 6.05 1.32
N THR A 125 0.00 5.37 2.26
CA THR A 125 1.46 5.38 2.40
C THR A 125 2.01 3.98 2.16
N ALA A 126 2.75 3.79 1.08
CA ALA A 126 3.40 2.52 0.72
C ALA A 126 4.92 2.71 0.58
N LEU A 127 5.71 1.99 1.37
CA LEU A 127 7.16 2.02 1.29
C LEU A 127 7.73 0.60 1.23
N GLY A 128 8.20 0.22 0.05
CA GLY A 128 8.83 -1.07 -0.20
C GLY A 128 8.49 -1.63 -1.58
N ARG A 129 9.27 -2.61 -2.02
CA ARG A 129 9.02 -3.28 -3.30
C ARG A 129 7.74 -4.13 -3.24
N TYR A 130 6.86 -4.01 -4.25
CA TYR A 130 5.55 -4.68 -4.33
C TYR A 130 4.62 -4.40 -3.15
N THR A 131 4.83 -3.33 -2.41
CA THR A 131 3.91 -2.90 -1.35
C THR A 131 2.60 -2.43 -1.97
N MET A 132 1.45 -2.87 -1.44
CA MET A 132 0.11 -2.54 -1.98
C MET A 132 0.01 -2.74 -3.51
N PHE A 133 0.61 -3.82 -4.04
CA PHE A 133 0.75 -3.98 -5.49
C PHE A 133 -0.59 -3.91 -6.23
N ASP A 134 -1.63 -4.54 -5.71
CA ASP A 134 -2.97 -4.61 -6.32
C ASP A 134 -3.92 -3.48 -5.89
N LEU A 135 -3.40 -2.40 -5.24
CA LEU A 135 -4.22 -1.28 -4.76
C LEU A 135 -5.06 -0.69 -5.91
N SER A 136 -6.36 -0.55 -5.66
CA SER A 136 -7.28 0.10 -6.59
C SER A 136 -8.05 1.26 -5.95
N SER A 137 -8.97 1.03 -5.03
CA SER A 137 -9.81 2.07 -4.41
C SER A 137 -9.61 2.24 -2.90
N GLY A 138 -8.80 1.38 -2.26
CA GLY A 138 -8.56 1.47 -0.81
C GLY A 138 -7.96 2.80 -0.37
N THR A 139 -8.38 3.31 0.80
CA THR A 139 -7.98 4.62 1.32
C THR A 139 -7.35 4.54 2.71
N SER A 140 -6.49 5.51 3.03
CA SER A 140 -5.91 5.68 4.37
C SER A 140 -5.13 4.46 4.88
N ASN A 141 -4.52 3.68 3.99
CA ASN A 141 -3.71 2.52 4.37
C ASN A 141 -2.23 2.89 4.52
N THR A 142 -1.56 2.27 5.49
CA THR A 142 -0.12 2.42 5.71
C THR A 142 0.58 1.07 5.59
N ALA A 143 1.42 0.88 4.58
CA ALA A 143 2.18 -0.35 4.36
C ALA A 143 3.69 -0.07 4.28
N LEU A 144 4.47 -0.73 5.11
CA LEU A 144 5.92 -0.61 5.16
C LEU A 144 6.57 -1.99 5.12
N GLY A 145 7.23 -2.32 4.03
CA GLY A 145 7.95 -3.59 3.87
C GLY A 145 7.74 -4.24 2.50
N HIS A 146 8.59 -5.21 2.16
CA HIS A 146 8.46 -5.98 0.94
C HIS A 146 7.15 -6.78 0.95
N GLN A 147 6.28 -6.58 -0.06
CA GLN A 147 4.98 -7.23 -0.19
C GLN A 147 4.02 -7.01 1.02
N ALA A 148 4.20 -5.94 1.81
CA ALA A 148 3.19 -5.57 2.78
C ALA A 148 1.90 -5.18 2.05
N MET A 149 0.75 -5.74 2.46
CA MET A 149 -0.56 -5.55 1.83
C MET A 149 -0.54 -5.76 0.31
N LEU A 150 0.16 -6.80 -0.15
CA LEU A 150 0.37 -7.07 -1.59
C LEU A 150 -0.93 -7.05 -2.38
N SER A 151 -1.96 -7.74 -1.89
CA SER A 151 -3.24 -7.96 -2.57
C SER A 151 -4.35 -6.96 -2.18
N LEU A 152 -4.01 -5.87 -1.47
CA LEU A 152 -5.00 -4.87 -1.08
C LEU A 152 -5.63 -4.22 -2.31
N THR A 153 -6.95 -4.33 -2.44
CA THR A 153 -7.71 -3.73 -3.53
C THR A 153 -8.57 -2.55 -3.07
N SER A 154 -9.44 -2.77 -2.07
CA SER A 154 -10.47 -1.80 -1.65
C SER A 154 -10.58 -1.62 -0.13
N GLY A 155 -9.79 -2.33 0.68
CA GLY A 155 -9.81 -2.19 2.13
C GLY A 155 -9.28 -0.84 2.60
N ASP A 156 -9.85 -0.30 3.69
CA ASP A 156 -9.52 1.02 4.22
C ASP A 156 -8.88 0.95 5.61
N ALA A 157 -8.08 1.96 5.94
CA ALA A 157 -7.52 2.19 7.26
C ALA A 157 -6.73 0.99 7.83
N ASN A 158 -6.03 0.23 6.97
CA ASN A 158 -5.16 -0.85 7.41
C ASN A 158 -3.73 -0.34 7.67
N THR A 159 -3.06 -0.92 8.66
CA THR A 159 -1.64 -0.67 8.95
C THR A 159 -0.85 -1.98 8.89
N GLY A 160 0.03 -2.14 7.90
CA GLY A 160 0.87 -3.32 7.71
C GLY A 160 2.36 -2.96 7.70
N VAL A 161 3.10 -3.37 8.74
CA VAL A 161 4.53 -3.11 8.88
C VAL A 161 5.30 -4.41 9.02
N GLY A 162 6.12 -4.71 8.04
CA GLY A 162 6.90 -5.94 7.96
C GLY A 162 6.76 -6.62 6.60
N LYS A 163 7.72 -7.50 6.27
CA LYS A 163 7.61 -8.32 5.05
C LYS A 163 6.36 -9.20 5.12
N ASN A 164 5.53 -9.20 4.07
CA ASN A 164 4.28 -9.96 3.97
C ASN A 164 3.26 -9.67 5.10
N SER A 165 3.37 -8.55 5.83
CA SER A 165 2.34 -8.16 6.79
C SER A 165 1.04 -7.84 6.05
N LEU A 166 -0.08 -8.46 6.45
CA LEU A 166 -1.40 -8.32 5.82
C LEU A 166 -1.37 -8.56 4.29
N ALA A 167 -0.52 -9.49 3.81
CA ALA A 167 -0.21 -9.61 2.38
C ALA A 167 -1.42 -9.97 1.52
N GLU A 168 -2.35 -10.77 2.03
CA GLU A 168 -3.52 -11.25 1.29
C GLU A 168 -4.82 -10.46 1.60
N VAL A 169 -4.72 -9.32 2.32
CA VAL A 169 -5.87 -8.44 2.54
C VAL A 169 -6.33 -7.87 1.20
N GLU A 170 -7.59 -8.11 0.84
CA GLU A 170 -8.23 -7.60 -0.37
C GLU A 170 -9.17 -6.43 -0.04
N GLY A 171 -10.26 -6.70 0.70
CA GLY A 171 -11.28 -5.75 1.09
C GLY A 171 -11.42 -5.54 2.60
N GLY A 172 -10.67 -6.27 3.43
CA GLY A 172 -10.68 -6.11 4.88
C GLY A 172 -10.21 -4.72 5.32
N SER A 173 -10.82 -4.17 6.36
CA SER A 173 -10.55 -2.80 6.83
C SER A 173 -10.18 -2.75 8.31
N ARG A 174 -9.45 -1.71 8.71
CA ARG A 174 -9.05 -1.45 10.11
C ARG A 174 -8.24 -2.59 10.73
N ASN A 175 -7.42 -3.29 9.93
CA ASN A 175 -6.51 -4.29 10.43
C ASN A 175 -5.14 -3.68 10.75
N THR A 176 -4.52 -4.13 11.84
CA THR A 176 -3.15 -3.77 12.21
C THR A 176 -2.28 -5.02 12.17
N GLY A 177 -1.29 -5.04 11.29
CA GLY A 177 -0.26 -6.07 11.21
C GLY A 177 1.12 -5.46 11.49
N LEU A 178 1.81 -5.92 12.53
CA LEU A 178 3.17 -5.48 12.86
C LEU A 178 4.08 -6.70 13.09
N GLY A 179 4.92 -6.98 12.13
CA GLY A 179 5.82 -8.13 12.11
C GLY A 179 5.82 -8.83 10.76
N VAL A 180 6.83 -9.67 10.53
CA VAL A 180 6.90 -10.49 9.31
C VAL A 180 5.77 -11.52 9.32
N GLY A 181 4.96 -11.55 8.25
CA GLY A 181 3.84 -12.49 8.12
C GLY A 181 2.68 -12.26 9.10
N SER A 182 2.63 -11.13 9.83
CA SER A 182 1.52 -10.82 10.73
C SER A 182 0.22 -10.64 9.97
N GLY A 183 -0.83 -11.38 10.32
CA GLY A 183 -2.12 -11.36 9.64
C GLY A 183 -2.05 -11.71 8.15
N GLN A 184 -1.03 -12.47 7.71
CA GLN A 184 -0.70 -12.62 6.28
C GLN A 184 -1.87 -13.06 5.42
N LYS A 185 -2.70 -13.99 5.89
CA LYS A 185 -3.80 -14.57 5.12
C LYS A 185 -5.18 -13.94 5.40
N ILE A 186 -5.24 -12.82 6.10
CA ILE A 186 -6.49 -12.07 6.20
C ILE A 186 -6.87 -11.60 4.79
N THR A 187 -8.10 -11.90 4.35
CA THR A 187 -8.61 -11.47 3.03
C THR A 187 -9.66 -10.37 3.18
N SER A 188 -10.81 -10.67 3.78
CA SER A 188 -11.91 -9.72 4.00
C SER A 188 -12.21 -9.46 5.49
N GLY A 189 -11.48 -10.11 6.41
CA GLY A 189 -11.60 -9.87 7.85
C GLY A 189 -11.26 -8.43 8.22
N SER A 190 -11.98 -7.87 9.20
CA SER A 190 -11.81 -6.47 9.64
C SER A 190 -11.60 -6.37 11.15
N ASP A 191 -11.05 -5.23 11.60
CA ASP A 191 -10.88 -4.94 13.04
C ASP A 191 -9.95 -5.93 13.77
N ASN A 192 -8.89 -6.42 13.08
CA ASN A 192 -7.94 -7.35 13.67
C ASN A 192 -6.62 -6.65 14.07
N ILE A 193 -6.00 -7.13 15.15
CA ILE A 193 -4.66 -6.71 15.60
C ILE A 193 -3.77 -7.94 15.61
N ALA A 194 -2.73 -7.95 14.77
CA ALA A 194 -1.71 -9.00 14.65
C ALA A 194 -0.31 -8.40 14.88
N ILE A 195 0.28 -8.61 16.05
CA ILE A 195 1.61 -8.08 16.40
C ILE A 195 2.56 -9.22 16.76
N GLY A 196 3.61 -9.38 15.98
CA GLY A 196 4.62 -10.43 16.15
C GLY A 196 4.84 -11.23 14.87
N TYR A 197 5.94 -11.99 14.83
CA TYR A 197 6.23 -12.91 13.72
C TYR A 197 5.10 -13.94 13.58
N GLU A 198 4.47 -14.01 12.39
CA GLU A 198 3.38 -14.92 12.04
C GLU A 198 2.21 -14.95 13.07
N SER A 199 1.97 -13.84 13.77
CA SER A 199 0.76 -13.70 14.58
C SER A 199 -0.48 -13.64 13.69
N LEU A 200 -1.57 -14.32 14.08
CA LEU A 200 -2.84 -14.37 13.35
C LEU A 200 -2.66 -14.77 11.86
N TYR A 201 -1.77 -15.72 11.60
CA TYR A 201 -1.30 -15.99 10.24
C TYR A 201 -2.40 -16.53 9.30
N ASN A 202 -3.26 -17.45 9.76
CA ASN A 202 -4.23 -18.19 8.92
C ASN A 202 -5.65 -17.63 8.93
N GLN A 203 -5.95 -16.50 9.58
CA GLN A 203 -7.29 -15.92 9.58
C GLN A 203 -7.65 -15.42 8.18
N LEU A 204 -8.82 -15.79 7.65
CA LEU A 204 -9.24 -15.46 6.29
C LEU A 204 -10.28 -14.32 6.26
N THR A 205 -11.45 -14.54 6.84
CA THR A 205 -12.64 -13.69 6.62
C THR A 205 -13.26 -13.10 7.88
N THR A 206 -12.80 -13.52 9.05
CA THR A 206 -13.38 -13.11 10.34
C THR A 206 -12.64 -11.90 10.92
N GLY A 207 -13.16 -11.29 11.98
CA GLY A 207 -12.64 -10.06 12.54
C GLY A 207 -12.72 -9.96 14.05
N GLN A 208 -12.33 -8.79 14.59
CA GLN A 208 -12.36 -8.45 16.01
C GLN A 208 -11.45 -9.35 16.87
N THR A 209 -10.29 -9.71 16.33
CA THR A 209 -9.34 -10.62 16.96
C THR A 209 -8.06 -9.88 17.32
N ILE A 210 -7.50 -10.16 18.50
CA ILE A 210 -6.22 -9.60 18.97
C ILE A 210 -5.22 -10.73 19.17
N ALA A 211 -4.13 -10.75 18.38
CA ALA A 211 -3.03 -11.69 18.48
C ALA A 211 -1.71 -10.92 18.67
N ILE A 212 -1.13 -10.97 19.86
CA ILE A 212 0.13 -10.30 20.20
C ILE A 212 1.15 -11.31 20.70
N GLY A 213 2.21 -11.50 19.95
CA GLY A 213 3.29 -12.45 20.25
C GLY A 213 3.64 -13.29 19.04
N VAL A 214 4.85 -13.88 19.03
CA VAL A 214 5.27 -14.80 17.96
C VAL A 214 4.34 -16.00 17.93
N ASN A 215 3.76 -16.32 16.75
CA ASN A 215 2.80 -17.38 16.50
C ASN A 215 1.52 -17.34 17.38
N ALA A 216 1.16 -16.22 18.01
CA ALA A 216 -0.11 -16.09 18.69
C ALA A 216 -1.26 -16.29 17.67
N LEU A 217 -2.20 -17.21 17.96
CA LEU A 217 -3.33 -17.57 17.08
C LEU A 217 -2.88 -17.97 15.65
N TYR A 218 -1.79 -18.71 15.50
CA TYR A 218 -1.18 -19.03 14.20
C TYR A 218 -2.15 -19.77 13.25
N THR A 219 -2.89 -20.80 13.74
CA THR A 219 -3.83 -21.61 12.93
C THR A 219 -5.27 -21.08 12.96
N TYR A 220 -5.51 -19.96 13.65
CA TYR A 220 -6.84 -19.49 13.97
C TYR A 220 -7.61 -18.96 12.75
N THR A 221 -8.89 -19.33 12.67
CA THR A 221 -9.83 -18.88 11.63
C THR A 221 -11.15 -18.33 12.21
N GLY A 222 -11.29 -18.28 13.53
CA GLY A 222 -12.46 -17.75 14.23
C GLY A 222 -12.44 -16.22 14.42
N SER A 223 -13.25 -15.71 15.34
CA SER A 223 -13.39 -14.29 15.65
C SER A 223 -13.46 -13.99 17.16
N ARG A 224 -13.34 -12.72 17.54
CA ARG A 224 -13.53 -12.22 18.93
C ARG A 224 -12.67 -12.93 19.98
N THR A 225 -11.45 -13.31 19.62
CA THR A 225 -10.51 -13.96 20.54
C THR A 225 -9.33 -13.05 20.81
N ILE A 226 -8.85 -13.03 22.06
CA ILE A 226 -7.67 -12.32 22.50
C ILE A 226 -6.58 -13.31 22.87
N ALA A 227 -5.43 -13.25 22.21
CA ALA A 227 -4.25 -14.04 22.57
C ALA A 227 -3.01 -13.17 22.69
N ILE A 228 -2.40 -13.14 23.87
CA ILE A 228 -1.22 -12.32 24.17
C ILE A 228 -0.14 -13.21 24.79
N GLY A 229 0.94 -13.42 24.06
CA GLY A 229 2.09 -14.22 24.49
C GLY A 229 2.68 -15.07 23.36
N TYR A 230 3.90 -15.54 23.53
CA TYR A 230 4.54 -16.49 22.62
C TYR A 230 3.69 -17.77 22.52
N ASN A 231 3.28 -18.18 21.32
CA ASN A 231 2.42 -19.32 21.04
C ASN A 231 1.07 -19.31 21.79
N ALA A 232 0.56 -18.18 22.27
CA ALA A 232 -0.77 -18.13 22.91
C ALA A 232 -1.87 -18.53 21.92
N GLY A 233 -2.67 -19.56 22.25
CA GLY A 233 -3.74 -20.10 21.40
C GLY A 233 -3.26 -20.61 20.04
N LYS A 234 -2.00 -21.02 19.88
CA LYS A 234 -1.37 -21.31 18.59
C LYS A 234 -2.13 -22.30 17.72
N LEU A 235 -2.65 -23.39 18.27
CA LEU A 235 -3.35 -24.45 17.56
C LEU A 235 -4.88 -24.29 17.60
N LEU A 236 -5.40 -23.21 18.17
CA LEU A 236 -6.84 -22.93 18.16
C LEU A 236 -7.34 -22.82 16.71
N SER A 237 -8.47 -23.40 16.39
CA SER A 237 -9.00 -23.44 15.03
C SER A 237 -10.07 -22.36 14.78
N SER A 238 -11.34 -22.65 14.97
CA SER A 238 -12.47 -21.78 14.58
C SER A 238 -13.33 -21.27 15.73
N ASP A 239 -12.88 -21.48 16.96
CA ASP A 239 -13.67 -21.11 18.15
C ASP A 239 -13.68 -19.59 18.37
N VAL A 240 -14.61 -19.12 19.18
CA VAL A 240 -14.85 -17.70 19.40
C VAL A 240 -14.87 -17.35 20.90
N ASP A 241 -14.73 -16.05 21.19
CA ASP A 241 -14.92 -15.49 22.54
C ASP A 241 -13.93 -16.05 23.59
N ASN A 242 -12.67 -16.30 23.20
CA ASN A 242 -11.64 -16.81 24.10
C ASN A 242 -10.62 -15.72 24.49
N VAL A 243 -10.04 -15.87 25.69
CA VAL A 243 -8.95 -15.03 26.21
C VAL A 243 -7.78 -15.90 26.64
N PHE A 244 -6.62 -15.77 25.96
CA PHE A 244 -5.36 -16.47 26.27
C PHE A 244 -4.27 -15.44 26.55
N ILE A 245 -3.84 -15.30 27.81
CA ILE A 245 -2.81 -14.34 28.19
C ILE A 245 -1.67 -15.06 28.92
N GLY A 246 -0.51 -15.09 28.31
CA GLY A 246 0.70 -15.75 28.83
C GLY A 246 1.43 -16.58 27.78
N GLN A 247 2.70 -16.86 28.00
CA GLN A 247 3.48 -17.75 27.14
C GLN A 247 2.78 -19.10 27.07
N GLN A 248 2.49 -19.59 25.85
CA GLN A 248 1.85 -20.88 25.58
C GLN A 248 0.50 -21.10 26.29
N ALA A 249 -0.19 -20.04 26.72
CA ALA A 249 -1.53 -20.14 27.26
C ALA A 249 -2.47 -20.71 26.18
N GLY A 250 -3.09 -21.87 26.43
CA GLY A 250 -3.97 -22.56 25.48
C GLY A 250 -3.28 -23.02 24.19
N GLU A 251 -1.95 -23.22 24.16
CA GLU A 251 -1.21 -23.53 22.92
C GLU A 251 -1.76 -24.74 22.17
N ASN A 252 -2.05 -25.82 22.88
CA ASN A 252 -2.52 -27.09 22.31
C ASN A 252 -4.06 -27.21 22.19
N ARG A 253 -4.79 -26.14 22.49
CA ARG A 253 -6.26 -26.14 22.32
C ARG A 253 -6.64 -26.19 20.85
N THR A 254 -7.53 -27.10 20.53
CA THR A 254 -8.08 -27.23 19.18
C THR A 254 -9.55 -26.83 19.12
N GLY A 255 -10.19 -26.52 20.30
CA GLY A 255 -11.61 -26.17 20.35
C GLY A 255 -12.07 -25.61 21.70
N GLY A 256 -13.24 -24.95 21.70
CA GLY A 256 -13.96 -24.44 22.88
C GLY A 256 -14.21 -22.91 22.84
N ILE A 257 -15.37 -22.51 23.28
CA ILE A 257 -15.84 -21.13 23.34
C ILE A 257 -15.81 -20.59 24.78
N ASP A 258 -15.78 -19.26 24.96
CA ASP A 258 -15.92 -18.59 26.26
C ASP A 258 -14.85 -19.00 27.30
N ASN A 259 -13.65 -19.37 26.86
CA ASN A 259 -12.57 -19.76 27.78
C ASN A 259 -11.67 -18.57 28.13
N THR A 260 -11.25 -18.49 29.39
CA THR A 260 -10.27 -17.53 29.87
C THR A 260 -9.10 -18.26 30.55
N PHE A 261 -7.90 -18.17 29.94
CA PHE A 261 -6.67 -18.73 30.46
C PHE A 261 -5.64 -17.62 30.64
N VAL A 262 -5.26 -17.34 31.88
CA VAL A 262 -4.28 -16.31 32.25
C VAL A 262 -3.14 -16.93 33.03
N GLY A 263 -1.94 -16.79 32.52
CA GLY A 263 -0.70 -17.32 33.09
C GLY A 263 0.12 -18.13 32.06
N ALA A 264 1.43 -18.21 32.27
CA ALA A 264 2.28 -19.05 31.43
C ALA A 264 1.84 -20.51 31.54
N TYR A 265 1.75 -21.19 30.37
CA TYR A 265 1.31 -22.59 30.23
C TYR A 265 -0.11 -22.88 30.79
N ALA A 266 -0.93 -21.84 31.01
CA ALA A 266 -2.30 -22.06 31.44
C ALA A 266 -3.05 -22.87 30.37
N ASN A 267 -3.54 -24.08 30.75
CA ASN A 267 -4.18 -25.06 29.89
C ASN A 267 -3.37 -25.37 28.59
N TYR A 268 -2.11 -25.70 28.82
CA TYR A 268 -1.14 -26.12 27.81
C TYR A 268 -1.54 -27.45 27.14
#